data_aaab502c0b92973c5c7e9c6da012c1cc
#
_entry.id   aaab502c0b92973c5c7e9c6da012c1cc
#
_cell.length_a   1.000
_cell.length_b   1.000
_cell.length_c   1.000
_cell.angle_alpha   90.00
_cell.angle_beta   90.00
_cell.angle_gamma   90.00
#
_symmetry.space_group_name_H-M   'P 1'
#
loop_
_entity.id
_entity.type
_entity.pdbx_description
1 polymer ?
#
loop_
_entity_poly.entity_id
_entity_poly.type
_entity_poly.pdbx_seq_one_letter_code
_entity_poly.pdbx_strand_id
1 'polypeptide(L)'
;MEDLCARVECAALLHDIGKVVLRANPSRQTHSEVGAAFLARFCDEGDADILRAVRHHHGRDLAQLRADESDISYIIYEADNLVSASDRRVTEEGTGGFSATAPLESVFHLFGHPGTSQEKEAFYLRGLGAEEHEMQFPHPAKEICASVDSYQEIYQYLEVNFRRRSPMKMQLNELLRILEATMSYVPSSTVRAEAADISLYDHVRLTAAYAA
;
A
#
# COMPACT_ATOMS: atom_id res chain seq x y z
N MET A 1 -22.88 13.67 6.66
CA MET A 1 -21.45 14.02 6.80
C MET A 1 -20.63 12.86 7.37
N GLU A 2 -21.01 12.28 8.51
CA GLU A 2 -20.28 11.14 9.10
C GLU A 2 -20.12 9.95 8.15
N ASP A 3 -21.13 9.63 7.39
CA ASP A 3 -21.08 8.54 6.41
C ASP A 3 -20.09 8.83 5.25
N LEU A 4 -20.05 10.06 4.74
CA LEU A 4 -19.12 10.44 3.67
C LEU A 4 -17.65 10.39 4.14
N CYS A 5 -17.33 10.91 5.33
CA CYS A 5 -15.97 10.82 5.87
C CYS A 5 -15.53 9.36 6.02
N ALA A 6 -16.37 8.50 6.59
CA ALA A 6 -16.06 7.08 6.73
C ALA A 6 -15.81 6.39 5.37
N ARG A 7 -16.54 6.77 4.33
CA ARG A 7 -16.36 6.25 2.98
C ARG A 7 -15.05 6.73 2.34
N VAL A 8 -14.73 8.01 2.53
CA VAL A 8 -13.45 8.59 2.08
C VAL A 8 -12.27 7.92 2.78
N GLU A 9 -12.34 7.79 4.12
CA GLU A 9 -11.30 7.10 4.90
C GLU A 9 -11.11 5.65 4.43
N CYS A 10 -12.22 4.92 4.23
CA CYS A 10 -12.18 3.54 3.75
C CYS A 10 -11.55 3.46 2.35
N ALA A 11 -11.96 4.33 1.42
CA ALA A 11 -11.38 4.38 0.07
C ALA A 11 -9.89 4.71 0.10
N ALA A 12 -9.47 5.67 0.93
CA ALA A 12 -8.08 6.05 1.10
C ALA A 12 -7.23 4.92 1.69
N LEU A 13 -7.73 4.19 2.69
CA LEU A 13 -7.03 3.03 3.24
C LEU A 13 -6.87 1.88 2.25
N LEU A 14 -7.79 1.75 1.30
CA LEU A 14 -7.84 0.63 0.36
C LEU A 14 -7.28 0.96 -1.03
N HIS A 15 -6.99 2.24 -1.35
CA HIS A 15 -6.67 2.66 -2.72
C HIS A 15 -5.52 1.88 -3.34
N ASP A 16 -4.51 1.58 -2.57
CA ASP A 16 -3.27 0.93 -3.00
C ASP A 16 -3.17 -0.57 -2.67
N ILE A 17 -4.26 -1.20 -2.19
CA ILE A 17 -4.29 -2.63 -1.89
C ILE A 17 -3.90 -3.50 -3.08
N GLY A 18 -4.15 -3.01 -4.28
CA GLY A 18 -3.78 -3.66 -5.52
C GLY A 18 -2.28 -3.85 -5.72
N LYS A 19 -1.41 -3.13 -5.01
CA LYS A 19 0.03 -3.37 -5.02
C LYS A 19 0.35 -4.75 -4.45
N VAL A 20 -0.30 -5.16 -3.36
CA VAL A 20 -0.17 -6.51 -2.80
C VAL A 20 -0.76 -7.55 -3.76
N VAL A 21 -1.98 -7.29 -4.27
CA VAL A 21 -2.68 -8.21 -5.18
C VAL A 21 -1.87 -8.47 -6.45
N LEU A 22 -1.34 -7.41 -7.07
CA LEU A 22 -0.55 -7.51 -8.30
C LEU A 22 0.79 -8.22 -8.10
N ARG A 23 1.44 -8.02 -6.95
CA ARG A 23 2.72 -8.67 -6.63
C ARG A 23 2.52 -10.15 -6.27
N ALA A 24 1.39 -10.49 -5.64
CA ALA A 24 1.01 -11.88 -5.40
C ALA A 24 0.57 -12.59 -6.68
N ASN A 25 -0.11 -11.89 -7.58
CA ASN A 25 -0.67 -12.44 -8.83
C ASN A 25 -0.26 -11.55 -10.01
N PRO A 26 0.96 -11.69 -10.52
CA PRO A 26 1.47 -10.83 -11.59
C PRO A 26 0.57 -10.83 -12.83
N SER A 27 0.21 -9.67 -13.32
CA SER A 27 -0.62 -9.48 -14.51
C SER A 27 -0.17 -8.24 -15.30
N ARG A 28 -0.81 -7.98 -16.44
CA ARG A 28 -0.56 -6.78 -17.25
C ARG A 28 -1.43 -5.58 -16.84
N GLN A 29 -2.34 -5.77 -15.90
CA GLN A 29 -3.21 -4.74 -15.40
C GLN A 29 -2.46 -3.81 -14.43
N THR A 30 -3.00 -2.62 -14.20
CA THR A 30 -2.51 -1.70 -13.18
C THR A 30 -2.89 -2.17 -11.78
N HIS A 31 -2.17 -1.74 -10.74
CA HIS A 31 -2.53 -2.08 -9.37
C HIS A 31 -3.91 -1.52 -9.00
N SER A 32 -4.32 -0.36 -9.52
CA SER A 32 -5.65 0.22 -9.32
C SER A 32 -6.75 -0.66 -9.88
N GLU A 33 -6.56 -1.23 -11.07
CA GLU A 33 -7.51 -2.16 -11.68
C GLU A 33 -7.64 -3.48 -10.90
N VAL A 34 -6.51 -4.11 -10.56
CA VAL A 34 -6.55 -5.39 -9.81
C VAL A 34 -7.02 -5.18 -8.38
N GLY A 35 -6.72 -4.03 -7.75
CA GLY A 35 -7.20 -3.68 -6.43
C GLY A 35 -8.72 -3.52 -6.39
N ALA A 36 -9.29 -2.76 -7.32
CA ALA A 36 -10.73 -2.62 -7.44
C ALA A 36 -11.43 -3.96 -7.75
N ALA A 37 -10.86 -4.77 -8.65
CA ALA A 37 -11.40 -6.10 -8.97
C ALA A 37 -11.33 -7.06 -7.76
N PHE A 38 -10.27 -6.98 -6.96
CA PHE A 38 -10.15 -7.77 -5.73
C PHE A 38 -11.22 -7.37 -4.72
N LEU A 39 -11.39 -6.07 -4.47
CA LEU A 39 -12.36 -5.54 -3.51
C LEU A 39 -13.80 -5.79 -3.93
N ALA A 40 -14.11 -5.74 -5.23
CA ALA A 40 -15.45 -6.00 -5.76
C ALA A 40 -16.02 -7.38 -5.36
N ARG A 41 -15.17 -8.31 -4.97
CA ARG A 41 -15.56 -9.64 -4.48
C ARG A 41 -16.19 -9.61 -3.08
N PHE A 42 -16.05 -8.52 -2.35
CA PHE A 42 -16.46 -8.33 -0.97
C PHE A 42 -17.43 -7.16 -0.77
N CYS A 43 -17.77 -6.45 -1.84
CA CYS A 43 -18.58 -5.25 -1.83
C CYS A 43 -20.04 -5.55 -2.17
N ASP A 44 -20.90 -4.67 -1.70
CA ASP A 44 -22.31 -4.60 -2.11
C ASP A 44 -22.52 -3.48 -3.16
N GLU A 45 -23.74 -3.37 -3.71
CA GLU A 45 -24.10 -2.35 -4.69
C GLU A 45 -23.90 -0.91 -4.17
N GLY A 46 -24.04 -0.70 -2.86
CA GLY A 46 -23.83 0.60 -2.21
C GLY A 46 -22.37 1.06 -2.12
N ASP A 47 -21.39 0.21 -2.47
CA ASP A 47 -19.96 0.49 -2.32
C ASP A 47 -19.30 0.93 -3.66
N ALA A 48 -20.11 1.23 -4.67
CA ALA A 48 -19.63 1.52 -6.03
C ALA A 48 -18.70 2.74 -6.11
N ASP A 49 -18.89 3.76 -5.28
CA ASP A 49 -18.04 4.95 -5.22
C ASP A 49 -16.66 4.64 -4.63
N ILE A 50 -16.57 3.79 -3.59
CA ILE A 50 -15.30 3.33 -3.01
C ILE A 50 -14.52 2.54 -4.07
N LEU A 51 -15.16 1.58 -4.75
CA LEU A 51 -14.53 0.82 -5.82
C LEU A 51 -14.05 1.71 -6.96
N ARG A 52 -14.84 2.73 -7.32
CA ARG A 52 -14.49 3.70 -8.33
C ARG A 52 -13.28 4.53 -7.91
N ALA A 53 -13.24 5.00 -6.65
CA ALA A 53 -12.11 5.74 -6.11
C ALA A 53 -10.83 4.90 -6.12
N VAL A 54 -10.89 3.64 -5.68
CA VAL A 54 -9.75 2.71 -5.76
C VAL A 54 -9.28 2.50 -7.19
N ARG A 55 -10.20 2.39 -8.15
CA ARG A 55 -9.86 2.16 -9.55
C ARG A 55 -9.25 3.38 -10.23
N HIS A 56 -9.65 4.59 -9.84
CA HIS A 56 -9.37 5.82 -10.57
C HIS A 56 -8.56 6.85 -9.74
N HIS A 57 -7.82 6.41 -8.71
CA HIS A 57 -7.01 7.30 -7.88
C HIS A 57 -5.77 7.89 -8.59
N HIS A 58 -5.46 7.49 -9.83
CA HIS A 58 -4.38 8.10 -10.61
C HIS A 58 -4.89 9.11 -11.62
N GLY A 59 -4.13 10.19 -11.85
CA GLY A 59 -4.55 11.31 -12.69
C GLY A 59 -4.94 10.94 -14.12
N ARG A 60 -4.29 9.91 -14.73
CA ARG A 60 -4.67 9.42 -16.06
C ARG A 60 -6.07 8.81 -16.04
N ASP A 61 -6.36 8.03 -15.02
CA ASP A 61 -7.62 7.29 -14.92
C ASP A 61 -8.74 8.24 -14.49
N LEU A 62 -8.42 9.18 -13.61
CA LEU A 62 -9.32 10.24 -13.16
C LEU A 62 -9.75 11.14 -14.32
N ALA A 63 -8.85 11.50 -15.23
CA ALA A 63 -9.15 12.30 -16.41
C ALA A 63 -10.13 11.62 -17.38
N GLN A 64 -10.23 10.29 -17.34
CA GLN A 64 -11.19 9.51 -18.14
C GLN A 64 -12.55 9.37 -17.42
N LEU A 65 -12.56 9.56 -16.11
CA LEU A 65 -13.75 9.51 -15.30
C LEU A 65 -14.55 10.79 -15.54
N ARG A 66 -15.70 10.68 -16.23
CA ARG A 66 -16.66 11.78 -16.34
C ARG A 66 -17.47 11.89 -15.04
N ALA A 67 -16.74 12.00 -13.91
CA ALA A 67 -17.34 12.08 -12.60
C ALA A 67 -17.77 13.52 -12.30
N ASP A 68 -18.77 13.63 -11.45
CA ASP A 68 -19.14 14.87 -10.80
C ASP A 68 -17.97 15.34 -9.90
N GLU A 69 -17.80 16.65 -9.72
CA GLU A 69 -16.80 17.25 -8.84
C GLU A 69 -16.91 16.78 -7.37
N SER A 70 -18.06 16.25 -6.98
CA SER A 70 -18.31 15.65 -5.67
C SER A 70 -17.81 14.20 -5.53
N ASP A 71 -17.24 13.58 -6.59
CA ASP A 71 -16.76 12.20 -6.55
C ASP A 71 -15.54 12.07 -5.63
N ILE A 72 -15.62 11.14 -4.67
CA ILE A 72 -14.56 10.93 -3.69
C ILE A 72 -13.22 10.52 -4.33
N SER A 73 -13.22 10.08 -5.59
CA SER A 73 -11.98 9.77 -6.34
C SER A 73 -11.04 10.97 -6.43
N TYR A 74 -11.56 12.20 -6.51
CA TYR A 74 -10.76 13.43 -6.52
C TYR A 74 -10.05 13.65 -5.18
N ILE A 75 -10.76 13.39 -4.08
CA ILE A 75 -10.20 13.52 -2.72
C ILE A 75 -9.05 12.53 -2.55
N ILE A 76 -9.26 11.27 -2.95
CA ILE A 76 -8.23 10.23 -2.84
C ILE A 76 -7.02 10.57 -3.72
N TYR A 77 -7.23 11.02 -4.96
CA TYR A 77 -6.17 11.45 -5.86
C TYR A 77 -5.31 12.56 -5.26
N GLU A 78 -5.93 13.61 -4.73
CA GLU A 78 -5.18 14.72 -4.12
C GLU A 78 -4.43 14.30 -2.85
N ALA A 79 -5.08 13.52 -1.98
CA ALA A 79 -4.45 13.01 -0.76
C ALA A 79 -3.26 12.09 -1.08
N ASP A 80 -3.40 11.15 -2.03
CA ASP A 80 -2.30 10.28 -2.47
C ASP A 80 -1.14 11.08 -3.05
N ASN A 81 -1.40 12.10 -3.87
CA ASN A 81 -0.34 12.95 -4.42
C ASN A 81 0.41 13.73 -3.34
N LEU A 82 -0.30 14.27 -2.34
CA LEU A 82 0.32 14.98 -1.21
C LEU A 82 1.24 14.04 -0.41
N VAL A 83 0.76 12.86 -0.08
CA VAL A 83 1.53 11.85 0.65
C VAL A 83 2.69 11.35 -0.19
N SER A 84 2.46 10.99 -1.44
CA SER A 84 3.51 10.55 -2.37
C SER A 84 4.61 11.58 -2.55
N ALA A 85 4.30 12.88 -2.53
CA ALA A 85 5.29 13.94 -2.59
C ALA A 85 6.17 14.04 -1.34
N SER A 86 5.63 13.67 -0.17
CA SER A 86 6.38 13.65 1.10
C SER A 86 7.16 12.34 1.31
N ASP A 87 6.63 11.22 0.82
CA ASP A 87 7.16 9.89 1.04
C ASP A 87 8.34 9.54 0.12
N ARG A 88 8.39 10.14 -1.08
CA ARG A 88 9.37 9.75 -2.09
C ARG A 88 10.71 10.43 -1.88
N ARG A 89 11.69 9.63 -1.51
CA ARG A 89 13.09 10.05 -1.44
C ARG A 89 13.83 9.53 -2.66
N VAL A 90 14.24 10.45 -3.56
CA VAL A 90 15.01 10.12 -4.76
C VAL A 90 16.41 9.62 -4.36
N THR A 91 16.87 8.53 -4.96
CA THR A 91 18.21 7.99 -4.79
C THR A 91 19.09 8.34 -5.99
N GLU A 92 20.39 8.62 -5.76
CA GLU A 92 21.34 8.95 -6.82
C GLU A 92 21.64 7.75 -7.75
N GLU A 93 21.33 6.53 -7.33
CA GLU A 93 21.70 5.27 -8.01
C GLU A 93 20.63 4.77 -9.01
N GLY A 94 19.46 5.42 -9.08
CA GLY A 94 18.30 4.86 -9.76
C GLY A 94 18.19 5.24 -11.23
N THR A 95 18.38 4.30 -12.12
CA THR A 95 17.80 4.35 -13.48
C THR A 95 16.35 3.86 -13.41
N GLY A 96 15.42 4.54 -14.13
CA GLY A 96 13.99 4.28 -14.06
C GLY A 96 13.59 2.80 -14.23
N GLY A 97 12.39 2.47 -13.78
CA GLY A 97 11.81 1.12 -13.77
C GLY A 97 11.39 0.68 -12.37
N PHE A 98 10.74 -0.49 -12.28
CA PHE A 98 10.25 -1.06 -11.03
C PHE A 98 11.02 -2.33 -10.66
N SER A 99 11.12 -2.60 -9.36
CA SER A 99 11.58 -3.88 -8.84
C SER A 99 10.42 -4.57 -8.11
N ALA A 100 9.90 -5.66 -8.66
CA ALA A 100 8.84 -6.43 -8.00
C ALA A 100 9.31 -7.12 -6.70
N THR A 101 10.62 -7.25 -6.52
CA THR A 101 11.26 -7.98 -5.42
C THR A 101 12.00 -7.08 -4.43
N ALA A 102 11.89 -5.75 -4.57
CA ALA A 102 12.49 -4.82 -3.62
C ALA A 102 11.88 -5.02 -2.23
N PRO A 103 12.69 -5.26 -1.19
CA PRO A 103 12.23 -5.32 0.19
C PRO A 103 12.00 -3.90 0.73
N LEU A 104 11.31 -3.80 1.87
CA LEU A 104 11.24 -2.55 2.62
C LEU A 104 12.61 -2.27 3.25
N GLU A 105 13.23 -1.14 2.86
CA GLU A 105 14.50 -0.68 3.41
C GLU A 105 14.30 -0.12 4.84
N SER A 106 15.25 -0.39 5.71
CA SER A 106 15.31 0.21 7.05
C SER A 106 15.89 1.62 6.96
N VAL A 107 15.26 2.57 7.62
CA VAL A 107 15.81 3.94 7.72
C VAL A 107 16.97 4.04 8.73
N PHE A 108 17.18 3.03 9.56
CA PHE A 108 18.19 3.08 10.63
C PHE A 108 19.62 3.16 10.10
N HIS A 109 19.91 2.62 8.91
CA HIS A 109 21.21 2.77 8.28
C HIS A 109 21.57 4.24 7.96
N LEU A 110 20.60 5.15 7.92
CA LEU A 110 20.83 6.57 7.68
C LEU A 110 21.36 7.31 8.93
N PHE A 111 21.19 6.74 10.12
CA PHE A 111 21.58 7.34 11.38
C PHE A 111 23.03 7.01 11.80
N GLY A 112 23.81 6.41 10.92
CA GLY A 112 25.22 6.09 11.16
C GLY A 112 26.13 7.31 11.23
N HIS A 113 27.36 7.10 11.68
CA HIS A 113 28.36 8.17 11.76
C HIS A 113 28.72 8.70 10.38
N PRO A 114 28.84 10.06 10.22
CA PRO A 114 29.29 10.65 8.97
C PRO A 114 30.63 10.06 8.52
N GLY A 115 30.69 9.55 7.29
CA GLY A 115 31.89 8.97 6.70
C GLY A 115 32.02 7.44 6.79
N THR A 116 31.08 6.74 7.44
CA THR A 116 30.97 5.29 7.34
C THR A 116 29.93 4.97 6.27
N SER A 117 30.33 4.28 5.19
CA SER A 117 29.40 3.64 4.26
C SER A 117 28.68 2.53 5.04
N GLN A 118 27.47 2.80 5.51
CA GLN A 118 26.66 1.76 6.11
C GLN A 118 26.01 0.93 5.00
N GLU A 119 26.16 -0.37 5.14
CA GLU A 119 25.44 -1.31 4.27
C GLU A 119 23.93 -1.10 4.45
N LYS A 120 23.18 -1.03 3.33
CA LYS A 120 21.73 -0.93 3.38
C LYS A 120 21.16 -2.15 4.10
N GLU A 121 20.20 -1.90 4.97
CA GLU A 121 19.43 -2.91 5.69
C GLU A 121 17.99 -2.89 5.25
N ALA A 122 17.32 -4.03 5.31
CA ALA A 122 15.93 -4.19 4.93
C ALA A 122 15.22 -5.24 5.78
N PHE A 123 13.91 -5.32 5.65
CA PHE A 123 13.07 -6.27 6.36
C PHE A 123 12.60 -7.40 5.43
N TYR A 124 12.45 -8.59 5.99
CA TYR A 124 11.78 -9.68 5.29
C TYR A 124 10.30 -9.34 5.10
N LEU A 125 9.77 -9.66 3.92
CA LEU A 125 8.36 -9.51 3.63
C LEU A 125 7.57 -10.63 4.34
N ARG A 126 6.81 -10.25 5.36
CA ARG A 126 5.90 -11.14 6.09
C ARG A 126 4.81 -10.32 6.80
N GLY A 127 3.73 -10.98 7.26
CA GLY A 127 2.75 -10.36 8.14
C GLY A 127 3.31 -10.12 9.55
N LEU A 128 2.80 -9.10 10.23
CA LEU A 128 3.07 -8.89 11.66
C LEU A 128 2.41 -10.02 12.47
N GLY A 129 3.14 -10.56 13.42
CA GLY A 129 2.64 -11.61 14.33
C GLY A 129 2.55 -13.00 13.70
N ALA A 130 3.22 -13.23 12.57
CA ALA A 130 3.28 -14.55 11.95
C ALA A 130 3.91 -15.59 12.87
N GLU A 131 4.85 -15.20 13.75
CA GLU A 131 5.37 -16.03 14.85
C GLU A 131 5.74 -15.15 16.04
N GLU A 132 5.28 -15.52 17.25
CA GLU A 132 5.43 -14.71 18.47
C GLU A 132 6.90 -14.57 18.95
N HIS A 133 7.84 -15.29 18.37
CA HIS A 133 9.21 -15.39 18.89
C HIS A 133 10.29 -14.72 18.04
N GLU A 134 9.96 -14.21 16.87
CA GLU A 134 10.94 -13.51 16.05
C GLU A 134 10.61 -12.03 15.94
N MET A 135 11.22 -11.23 16.79
CA MET A 135 11.29 -9.79 16.55
C MET A 135 11.97 -9.57 15.20
N GLN A 136 11.34 -8.79 14.33
CA GLN A 136 11.91 -8.51 13.04
C GLN A 136 12.89 -7.36 13.16
N PHE A 137 14.16 -7.69 13.14
CA PHE A 137 15.23 -6.71 12.98
C PHE A 137 15.60 -6.59 11.50
N PRO A 138 16.10 -5.44 11.06
CA PRO A 138 16.62 -5.31 9.71
C PRO A 138 17.87 -6.18 9.51
N HIS A 139 18.03 -6.69 8.30
CA HIS A 139 19.16 -7.50 7.85
C HIS A 139 19.83 -6.83 6.65
N PRO A 140 21.08 -7.19 6.30
CA PRO A 140 21.71 -6.68 5.10
C PRO A 140 20.80 -6.83 3.88
N ALA A 141 20.48 -5.74 3.20
CA ALA A 141 19.46 -5.72 2.12
C ALA A 141 19.79 -6.70 0.97
N LYS A 142 21.09 -6.97 0.73
CA LYS A 142 21.54 -7.95 -0.29
C LYS A 142 21.12 -9.41 0.01
N GLU A 143 20.76 -9.70 1.25
CA GLU A 143 20.34 -11.05 1.70
C GLU A 143 18.83 -11.24 1.62
N ILE A 144 18.09 -10.15 1.35
CA ILE A 144 16.64 -10.15 1.38
C ILE A 144 16.10 -9.96 -0.04
N CYS A 145 15.17 -10.83 -0.41
CA CYS A 145 14.42 -10.72 -1.66
C CYS A 145 12.95 -11.04 -1.38
N ALA A 146 12.07 -10.11 -1.67
CA ALA A 146 10.64 -10.40 -1.64
C ALA A 146 10.29 -11.36 -2.78
N SER A 147 9.49 -12.37 -2.48
CA SER A 147 9.05 -13.37 -3.46
C SER A 147 7.55 -13.26 -3.75
N VAL A 148 7.10 -13.86 -4.84
CA VAL A 148 5.68 -14.02 -5.13
C VAL A 148 5.00 -14.81 -4.00
N ASP A 149 5.65 -15.85 -3.48
CA ASP A 149 5.09 -16.69 -2.42
C ASP A 149 4.87 -15.90 -1.12
N SER A 150 5.81 -15.02 -0.74
CA SER A 150 5.64 -14.12 0.42
C SER A 150 4.45 -13.16 0.24
N TYR A 151 4.25 -12.65 -0.98
CA TYR A 151 3.07 -11.84 -1.29
C TYR A 151 1.78 -12.66 -1.31
N GLN A 152 1.84 -13.94 -1.71
CA GLN A 152 0.69 -14.84 -1.67
C GLN A 152 0.19 -15.09 -0.23
N GLU A 153 1.08 -15.23 0.73
CA GLU A 153 0.71 -15.37 2.15
C GLU A 153 -0.07 -14.13 2.65
N ILE A 154 0.45 -12.93 2.34
CA ILE A 154 -0.22 -11.66 2.69
C ILE A 154 -1.58 -11.56 1.99
N TYR A 155 -1.64 -11.88 0.69
CA TYR A 155 -2.86 -11.88 -0.10
C TYR A 155 -3.92 -12.82 0.50
N GLN A 156 -3.54 -14.03 0.86
CA GLN A 156 -4.45 -15.01 1.46
C GLN A 156 -4.98 -14.52 2.81
N TYR A 157 -4.15 -13.89 3.62
CA TYR A 157 -4.58 -13.32 4.89
C TYR A 157 -5.61 -12.21 4.70
N LEU A 158 -5.39 -11.29 3.75
CA LEU A 158 -6.36 -10.26 3.37
C LEU A 158 -7.66 -10.88 2.89
N GLU A 159 -7.60 -11.86 1.98
CA GLU A 159 -8.78 -12.51 1.43
C GLU A 159 -9.61 -13.21 2.51
N VAL A 160 -8.99 -13.93 3.44
CA VAL A 160 -9.69 -14.62 4.55
C VAL A 160 -10.40 -13.62 5.45
N ASN A 161 -9.76 -12.51 5.81
CA ASN A 161 -10.37 -11.50 6.67
C ASN A 161 -11.51 -10.77 5.96
N PHE A 162 -11.36 -10.41 4.70
CA PHE A 162 -12.39 -9.71 3.92
C PHE A 162 -13.57 -10.60 3.55
N ARG A 163 -13.39 -11.94 3.45
CA ARG A 163 -14.49 -12.91 3.35
C ARG A 163 -15.30 -13.02 4.64
N ARG A 164 -14.68 -12.86 5.80
CA ARG A 164 -15.37 -12.88 7.09
C ARG A 164 -16.25 -11.64 7.27
N ARG A 165 -15.74 -10.50 6.86
CA ARG A 165 -16.45 -9.22 6.89
C ARG A 165 -15.94 -8.34 5.77
N SER A 166 -16.86 -7.74 5.00
CA SER A 166 -16.50 -6.75 3.97
C SER A 166 -15.69 -5.61 4.58
N PRO A 167 -14.56 -5.22 3.98
CA PRO A 167 -13.76 -4.10 4.49
C PRO A 167 -14.56 -2.79 4.57
N MET A 168 -15.56 -2.59 3.71
CA MET A 168 -16.45 -1.44 3.73
C MET A 168 -17.42 -1.41 4.92
N LYS A 169 -17.60 -2.54 5.58
CA LYS A 169 -18.47 -2.72 6.77
C LYS A 169 -17.68 -2.88 8.06
N MET A 170 -16.36 -2.86 8.00
CA MET A 170 -15.49 -2.87 9.17
C MET A 170 -15.51 -1.53 9.89
N GLN A 171 -15.30 -1.56 11.19
CA GLN A 171 -14.92 -0.35 11.89
C GLN A 171 -13.50 0.06 11.47
N LEU A 172 -13.22 1.36 11.46
CA LEU A 172 -11.92 1.90 11.06
C LEU A 172 -10.74 1.19 11.75
N ASN A 173 -10.82 1.01 13.08
CA ASN A 173 -9.78 0.32 13.84
C ASN A 173 -9.60 -1.16 13.47
N GLU A 174 -10.66 -1.84 13.05
CA GLU A 174 -10.59 -3.23 12.58
C GLU A 174 -9.85 -3.30 11.24
N LEU A 175 -10.22 -2.42 10.30
CA LEU A 175 -9.56 -2.32 9.01
C LEU A 175 -8.08 -1.95 9.17
N LEU A 176 -7.77 -0.93 9.97
CA LEU A 176 -6.39 -0.50 10.24
C LEU A 176 -5.53 -1.66 10.77
N ARG A 177 -6.04 -2.47 11.71
CA ARG A 177 -5.28 -3.63 12.25
C ARG A 177 -4.98 -4.68 11.19
N ILE A 178 -5.93 -4.95 10.29
CA ILE A 178 -5.72 -5.92 9.19
C ILE A 178 -4.66 -5.38 8.22
N LEU A 179 -4.74 -4.10 7.85
CA LEU A 179 -3.78 -3.47 6.95
C LEU A 179 -2.39 -3.36 7.60
N GLU A 180 -2.31 -3.02 8.88
CA GLU A 180 -1.07 -3.01 9.65
C GLU A 180 -0.42 -4.40 9.65
N ALA A 181 -1.19 -5.43 10.00
CA ALA A 181 -0.70 -6.80 10.04
C ALA A 181 -0.18 -7.30 8.68
N THR A 182 -0.66 -6.75 7.57
CA THR A 182 -0.34 -7.22 6.23
C THR A 182 0.62 -6.33 5.45
N MET A 183 0.63 -5.03 5.70
CA MET A 183 1.30 -4.06 4.83
C MET A 183 2.50 -3.35 5.48
N SER A 184 2.78 -3.58 6.78
CA SER A 184 3.87 -2.89 7.49
C SER A 184 5.25 -3.20 6.94
N TYR A 185 5.45 -4.34 6.28
CA TYR A 185 6.72 -4.70 5.63
C TYR A 185 6.63 -4.73 4.10
N VAL A 186 5.54 -4.20 3.54
CA VAL A 186 5.38 -4.02 2.09
C VAL A 186 5.84 -2.60 1.74
N PRO A 187 6.79 -2.40 0.83
CA PRO A 187 7.17 -1.05 0.41
C PRO A 187 6.05 -0.37 -0.40
N SER A 188 5.79 0.91 -0.11
CA SER A 188 4.80 1.74 -0.81
C SER A 188 5.20 1.99 -2.26
N SER A 189 6.50 2.27 -2.50
CA SER A 189 7.09 2.40 -3.83
C SER A 189 8.20 1.36 -4.04
N THR A 190 8.31 0.86 -5.26
CA THR A 190 9.41 0.01 -5.72
C THR A 190 10.02 0.54 -7.01
N VAL A 191 9.87 1.84 -7.26
CA VAL A 191 10.56 2.55 -8.32
C VAL A 191 12.06 2.57 -8.01
N ARG A 192 12.91 2.13 -8.94
CA ARG A 192 14.36 2.02 -8.69
C ARG A 192 15.07 3.34 -8.39
N ALA A 193 14.49 4.47 -8.82
CA ALA A 193 15.00 5.80 -8.54
C ALA A 193 14.58 6.33 -7.15
N GLU A 194 13.82 5.55 -6.38
CA GLU A 194 13.29 5.95 -5.07
C GLU A 194 13.76 4.96 -4.00
N ALA A 195 13.93 5.44 -2.77
CA ALA A 195 14.17 4.56 -1.63
C ALA A 195 12.87 3.84 -1.29
N ALA A 196 12.96 2.53 -1.08
CA ALA A 196 11.81 1.70 -0.69
C ALA A 196 11.69 1.65 0.84
N ASP A 197 11.71 2.80 1.52
CA ASP A 197 11.84 2.95 2.97
C ASP A 197 10.56 3.40 3.69
N ILE A 198 9.47 3.57 2.96
CA ILE A 198 8.14 3.82 3.51
C ILE A 198 7.26 2.59 3.30
N SER A 199 6.63 2.12 4.39
CA SER A 199 5.71 0.99 4.31
C SER A 199 4.42 1.38 3.58
N LEU A 200 3.80 0.39 2.92
CA LEU A 200 2.51 0.58 2.30
C LEU A 200 1.43 0.92 3.34
N TYR A 201 1.53 0.34 4.55
CA TYR A 201 0.64 0.68 5.66
C TYR A 201 0.72 2.15 6.06
N ASP A 202 1.93 2.68 6.26
CA ASP A 202 2.11 4.09 6.64
C ASP A 202 1.61 5.03 5.54
N HIS A 203 1.87 4.69 4.27
CA HIS A 203 1.39 5.44 3.13
C HIS A 203 -0.15 5.53 3.08
N VAL A 204 -0.86 4.39 3.13
CA VAL A 204 -2.33 4.42 3.06
C VAL A 204 -2.97 5.05 4.29
N ARG A 205 -2.37 4.86 5.48
CA ARG A 205 -2.82 5.49 6.72
C ARG A 205 -2.68 7.00 6.67
N LEU A 206 -1.55 7.50 6.16
CA LEU A 206 -1.31 8.92 6.01
C LEU A 206 -2.24 9.52 4.94
N THR A 207 -2.43 8.81 3.81
CA THR A 207 -3.39 9.20 2.78
C THR A 207 -4.81 9.34 3.36
N ALA A 208 -5.23 8.39 4.19
CA ALA A 208 -6.54 8.47 4.85
C ALA A 208 -6.64 9.67 5.81
N ALA A 209 -5.57 9.98 6.54
CA ALA A 209 -5.55 11.13 7.44
C ALA A 209 -5.59 12.49 6.70
N TYR A 210 -5.07 12.55 5.46
CA TYR A 210 -5.18 13.77 4.63
C TYR A 210 -6.52 13.88 3.91
N ALA A 211 -7.17 12.74 3.63
CA ALA A 211 -8.43 12.70 2.90
C ALA A 211 -9.65 13.00 3.79
N ALA A 212 -9.55 12.72 5.11
CA ALA A 212 -10.61 12.93 6.11
C ALA A 212 -10.74 14.40 6.49
#